data_a8d8777fbfbba25027b87782dad9d132
#
_entry.id   a8d8777fbfbba25027b87782dad9d132
#
_cell.length_a   1.000
_cell.length_b   1.000
_cell.length_c   1.000
_cell.angle_alpha   90.00
_cell.angle_beta   90.00
_cell.angle_gamma   90.00
#
_symmetry.space_group_name_H-M   'P 1'
#
loop_
_entity.id
_entity.type
_entity.pdbx_description
1 polymer ?
#
loop_
_entity_poly.entity_id
_entity_poly.type
_entity_poly.pdbx_seq_one_letter_code
_entity_poly.pdbx_strand_id
1 'polypeptide(L)'
;MPFTLSHVAAVLPFMDGARARGPLVASALVAGSMAPDVLFFADSLLPGVYRHGDLTHQWWAVPTVDVALAAVLVAGWHGLLRGPLVGLLPQRWARAVESVTAPGPDRPDRARAGWFAASAALGAATHVGWDAFTHGGRFGAVLPVLNVRVVGGLPLYTVLQYGSSAVALGLLARYVVREARRAGPGVPVVRPPAAVRRSGVALLVAATVAGVAHRLAGTERQLIAEFCFGAGAGLTVGAAGYATAARLRQRRGRRQGPRHPAPDGAGERTPAQARRASA
;
A
#
# COMPACT_ATOMS: atom_id res chain seq x y z
N MET A 1 -14.51 -8.85 -3.96
CA MET A 1 -13.38 -9.81 -3.98
C MET A 1 -12.82 -10.02 -2.59
N PRO A 2 -12.76 -11.25 -2.04
CA PRO A 2 -12.15 -11.42 -0.72
C PRO A 2 -10.61 -11.29 -0.71
N PHE A 3 -9.94 -11.41 -1.86
CA PHE A 3 -8.48 -11.49 -1.92
C PHE A 3 -7.84 -10.41 -2.77
N THR A 4 -8.16 -9.14 -2.53
CA THR A 4 -7.61 -7.98 -3.25
C THR A 4 -6.09 -8.03 -3.45
N LEU A 5 -5.33 -8.51 -2.45
CA LEU A 5 -3.87 -8.66 -2.57
C LEU A 5 -3.45 -9.65 -3.66
N SER A 6 -4.29 -10.62 -4.04
CA SER A 6 -3.96 -11.56 -5.11
C SER A 6 -3.83 -10.88 -6.48
N HIS A 7 -4.57 -9.77 -6.70
CA HIS A 7 -4.50 -8.99 -7.94
C HIS A 7 -3.14 -8.35 -8.18
N VAL A 8 -2.35 -8.11 -7.12
CA VAL A 8 -0.97 -7.63 -7.27
C VAL A 8 -0.11 -8.61 -8.06
N ALA A 9 -0.42 -9.91 -8.03
CA ALA A 9 0.31 -10.89 -8.82
C ALA A 9 0.13 -10.68 -10.34
N ALA A 10 -1.00 -10.13 -10.78
CA ALA A 10 -1.27 -9.86 -12.20
C ALA A 10 -0.36 -8.78 -12.79
N VAL A 11 0.22 -7.90 -11.97
CA VAL A 11 1.15 -6.87 -12.44
C VAL A 11 2.61 -7.31 -12.37
N LEU A 12 2.93 -8.47 -11.78
CA LEU A 12 4.31 -8.99 -11.72
C LEU A 12 4.99 -9.15 -13.08
N PRO A 13 4.29 -9.52 -14.19
CA PRO A 13 4.90 -9.57 -15.52
C PRO A 13 5.44 -8.21 -16.00
N PHE A 14 4.91 -7.10 -15.48
CA PHE A 14 5.36 -5.74 -15.79
C PHE A 14 6.47 -5.26 -14.85
N MET A 15 6.94 -6.12 -13.95
CA MET A 15 8.00 -5.81 -12.99
C MET A 15 9.33 -6.43 -13.41
N ASP A 16 10.42 -5.73 -13.08
CA ASP A 16 11.77 -6.24 -13.12
C ASP A 16 12.42 -6.00 -11.74
N GLY A 17 12.46 -7.04 -10.93
CA GLY A 17 12.77 -6.88 -9.51
C GLY A 17 11.80 -5.88 -8.86
N ALA A 18 12.32 -4.98 -8.04
CA ALA A 18 11.53 -3.97 -7.34
C ALA A 18 11.04 -2.81 -8.23
N ARG A 19 11.44 -2.76 -9.49
CA ARG A 19 11.12 -1.69 -10.44
C ARG A 19 10.10 -2.16 -11.47
N ALA A 20 9.37 -1.24 -12.06
CA ALA A 20 8.58 -1.55 -13.23
C ALA A 20 9.46 -1.51 -14.50
N ARG A 21 9.05 -2.27 -15.51
CA ARG A 21 9.73 -2.32 -16.81
C ARG A 21 9.48 -1.04 -17.61
N GLY A 22 10.50 -0.58 -18.29
CA GLY A 22 10.42 0.61 -19.14
C GLY A 22 9.99 1.86 -18.35
N PRO A 23 9.09 2.68 -18.89
CA PRO A 23 8.66 3.93 -18.26
C PRO A 23 7.55 3.73 -17.19
N LEU A 24 7.10 2.49 -16.96
CA LEU A 24 6.03 2.21 -16.02
C LEU A 24 6.43 2.54 -14.58
N VAL A 25 5.43 2.81 -13.73
CA VAL A 25 5.60 3.17 -12.32
C VAL A 25 5.10 2.02 -11.44
N ALA A 26 6.01 1.35 -10.73
CA ALA A 26 5.73 0.16 -9.94
C ALA A 26 4.66 0.38 -8.87
N SER A 27 4.74 1.50 -8.11
CA SER A 27 3.74 1.82 -7.09
C SER A 27 2.35 2.08 -7.69
N ALA A 28 2.29 2.65 -8.89
CA ALA A 28 1.03 2.89 -9.58
C ALA A 28 0.41 1.58 -10.12
N LEU A 29 1.22 0.66 -10.67
CA LEU A 29 0.77 -0.68 -11.06
C LEU A 29 0.15 -1.42 -9.88
N VAL A 30 0.86 -1.48 -8.76
CA VAL A 30 0.39 -2.17 -7.54
C VAL A 30 -0.85 -1.49 -6.97
N ALA A 31 -0.85 -0.16 -6.81
CA ALA A 31 -2.01 0.54 -6.27
C ALA A 31 -3.21 0.46 -7.21
N GLY A 32 -2.99 0.54 -8.54
CA GLY A 32 -4.03 0.36 -9.54
C GLY A 32 -4.69 -1.01 -9.47
N SER A 33 -3.88 -2.08 -9.30
CA SER A 33 -4.42 -3.44 -9.16
C SER A 33 -5.23 -3.66 -7.87
N MET A 34 -5.19 -2.74 -6.91
CA MET A 34 -5.96 -2.78 -5.67
C MET A 34 -7.12 -1.75 -5.65
N ALA A 35 -7.03 -0.72 -6.48
CA ALA A 35 -7.94 0.42 -6.47
C ALA A 35 -9.42 0.06 -6.63
N PRO A 36 -9.83 -0.86 -7.53
CA PRO A 36 -11.25 -1.19 -7.71
C PRO A 36 -11.94 -1.70 -6.45
N ASP A 37 -11.22 -2.36 -5.54
CA ASP A 37 -11.79 -2.91 -4.31
C ASP A 37 -11.84 -1.92 -3.14
N VAL A 38 -11.25 -0.72 -3.26
CA VAL A 38 -11.11 0.23 -2.13
C VAL A 38 -12.47 0.56 -1.50
N LEU A 39 -13.54 0.69 -2.29
CA LEU A 39 -14.87 1.03 -1.79
C LEU A 39 -15.46 -0.09 -0.91
N PHE A 40 -15.16 -1.35 -1.16
CA PHE A 40 -15.61 -2.46 -0.33
C PHE A 40 -14.97 -2.45 1.07
N PHE A 41 -13.68 -2.05 1.16
CA PHE A 41 -13.02 -1.84 2.45
C PHE A 41 -13.53 -0.58 3.15
N ALA A 42 -13.75 0.50 2.38
CA ALA A 42 -14.25 1.77 2.91
C ALA A 42 -15.63 1.65 3.55
N ASP A 43 -16.45 0.72 3.09
CA ASP A 43 -17.79 0.46 3.64
C ASP A 43 -17.78 0.07 5.13
N SER A 44 -16.67 -0.49 5.62
CA SER A 44 -16.50 -0.77 7.05
C SER A 44 -16.44 0.49 7.91
N LEU A 45 -16.16 1.65 7.31
CA LEU A 45 -16.05 2.96 7.97
C LEU A 45 -17.15 3.92 7.56
N LEU A 46 -17.66 3.76 6.35
CA LEU A 46 -18.67 4.59 5.70
C LEU A 46 -19.79 3.69 5.18
N PRO A 47 -20.71 3.27 6.04
CA PRO A 47 -21.78 2.33 5.67
C PRO A 47 -22.58 2.80 4.46
N GLY A 48 -22.80 1.87 3.53
CA GLY A 48 -23.54 2.13 2.29
C GLY A 48 -22.66 2.48 1.08
N VAL A 49 -21.33 2.63 1.27
CA VAL A 49 -20.39 2.83 0.14
C VAL A 49 -20.22 1.55 -0.67
N TYR A 50 -20.45 0.38 -0.09
CA TYR A 50 -20.37 -0.92 -0.76
C TYR A 50 -21.16 -0.99 -2.07
N ARG A 51 -22.38 -0.40 -2.10
CA ARG A 51 -23.23 -0.33 -3.28
C ARG A 51 -22.59 0.38 -4.48
N HIS A 52 -21.55 1.18 -4.23
CA HIS A 52 -20.81 1.90 -5.27
C HIS A 52 -19.56 1.11 -5.73
N GLY A 53 -19.25 -0.05 -5.13
CA GLY A 53 -18.14 -0.89 -5.53
C GLY A 53 -18.22 -1.37 -6.98
N ASP A 54 -19.44 -1.52 -7.53
CA ASP A 54 -19.58 -1.88 -8.93
C ASP A 54 -19.16 -0.75 -9.90
N LEU A 55 -19.14 0.51 -9.46
CA LEU A 55 -18.68 1.63 -10.28
C LEU A 55 -17.19 1.53 -10.59
N THR A 56 -16.37 1.16 -9.60
CA THR A 56 -14.91 0.98 -9.75
C THR A 56 -14.55 -0.27 -10.58
N HIS A 57 -15.51 -1.14 -10.85
CA HIS A 57 -15.33 -2.30 -11.71
C HIS A 57 -15.85 -2.08 -13.14
N GLN A 58 -16.26 -0.84 -13.48
CA GLN A 58 -16.64 -0.49 -14.85
C GLN A 58 -15.40 -0.14 -15.67
N TRP A 59 -15.42 -0.48 -16.96
CA TRP A 59 -14.29 -0.21 -17.86
C TRP A 59 -13.91 1.28 -17.95
N TRP A 60 -14.88 2.20 -17.82
CA TRP A 60 -14.64 3.65 -17.83
C TRP A 60 -13.99 4.15 -16.53
N ALA A 61 -14.21 3.45 -15.41
CA ALA A 61 -13.60 3.80 -14.12
C ALA A 61 -12.10 3.51 -14.11
N VAL A 62 -11.66 2.50 -14.88
CA VAL A 62 -10.25 2.10 -14.99
C VAL A 62 -9.31 3.29 -15.29
N PRO A 63 -9.52 4.12 -16.34
CA PRO A 63 -8.66 5.25 -16.62
C PRO A 63 -8.99 6.51 -15.80
N THR A 64 -10.00 6.50 -14.95
CA THR A 64 -10.50 7.70 -14.24
C THR A 64 -10.48 7.51 -12.73
N VAL A 65 -11.55 6.95 -12.17
CA VAL A 65 -11.74 6.79 -10.71
C VAL A 65 -10.64 5.94 -10.10
N ASP A 66 -10.29 4.81 -10.74
CA ASP A 66 -9.28 3.91 -10.20
C ASP A 66 -7.87 4.51 -10.24
N VAL A 67 -7.57 5.33 -11.25
CA VAL A 67 -6.33 6.12 -11.29
C VAL A 67 -6.27 7.11 -10.13
N ALA A 68 -7.38 7.80 -9.83
CA ALA A 68 -7.45 8.73 -8.70
C ALA A 68 -7.31 7.99 -7.36
N LEU A 69 -8.00 6.86 -7.18
CA LEU A 69 -7.87 6.01 -5.99
C LEU A 69 -6.43 5.47 -5.84
N ALA A 70 -5.80 5.01 -6.93
CA ALA A 70 -4.41 4.57 -6.91
C ALA A 70 -3.47 5.72 -6.49
N ALA A 71 -3.71 6.95 -6.94
CA ALA A 71 -2.94 8.12 -6.53
C ALA A 71 -3.08 8.38 -5.02
N VAL A 72 -4.30 8.28 -4.48
CA VAL A 72 -4.56 8.40 -3.02
C VAL A 72 -3.83 7.31 -2.24
N LEU A 73 -3.88 6.05 -2.70
CA LEU A 73 -3.17 4.94 -2.07
C LEU A 73 -1.66 5.15 -2.06
N VAL A 74 -1.07 5.55 -3.18
CA VAL A 74 0.37 5.83 -3.29
C VAL A 74 0.78 7.03 -2.44
N ALA A 75 0.00 8.11 -2.45
CA ALA A 75 0.23 9.27 -1.61
C ALA A 75 0.13 8.91 -0.11
N GLY A 76 -0.86 8.14 0.29
CA GLY A 76 -1.03 7.63 1.66
C GLY A 76 0.15 6.75 2.09
N TRP A 77 0.60 5.84 1.21
CA TRP A 77 1.76 5.00 1.47
C TRP A 77 3.03 5.83 1.68
N HIS A 78 3.43 6.62 0.72
CA HIS A 78 4.67 7.40 0.81
C HIS A 78 4.58 8.55 1.80
N GLY A 79 3.43 9.24 1.84
CA GLY A 79 3.20 10.40 2.69
C GLY A 79 2.97 10.08 4.15
N LEU A 80 2.37 8.93 4.50
CA LEU A 80 1.98 8.61 5.88
C LEU A 80 2.54 7.28 6.37
N LEU A 81 2.35 6.18 5.66
CA LEU A 81 2.46 4.83 6.20
C LEU A 81 3.87 4.26 6.15
N ARG A 82 4.59 4.43 5.04
CA ARG A 82 5.83 3.73 4.71
C ARG A 82 6.86 3.77 5.84
N GLY A 83 7.31 4.94 6.25
CA GLY A 83 8.37 5.06 7.25
C GLY A 83 8.00 4.42 8.59
N PRO A 84 6.85 4.77 9.21
CA PRO A 84 6.42 4.16 10.46
C PRO A 84 6.25 2.65 10.39
N LEU A 85 5.61 2.10 9.32
CA LEU A 85 5.35 0.66 9.21
C LEU A 85 6.63 -0.13 8.92
N VAL A 86 7.50 0.37 8.05
CA VAL A 86 8.80 -0.26 7.79
C VAL A 86 9.63 -0.35 9.08
N GLY A 87 9.57 0.67 9.96
CA GLY A 87 10.22 0.67 11.27
C GLY A 87 9.73 -0.43 12.23
N LEU A 88 8.54 -0.99 12.05
CA LEU A 88 8.03 -2.10 12.85
C LEU A 88 8.68 -3.44 12.49
N LEU A 89 9.12 -3.61 11.25
CA LEU A 89 9.62 -4.87 10.73
C LEU A 89 10.97 -5.27 11.37
N PRO A 90 11.29 -6.57 11.44
CA PRO A 90 12.66 -7.03 11.69
C PRO A 90 13.65 -6.40 10.71
N GLN A 91 14.89 -6.13 11.12
CA GLN A 91 15.86 -5.33 10.35
C GLN A 91 16.07 -5.84 8.91
N ARG A 92 16.14 -7.15 8.73
CA ARG A 92 16.28 -7.76 7.39
C ARG A 92 15.12 -7.41 6.46
N TRP A 93 13.88 -7.49 6.98
CA TRP A 93 12.66 -7.17 6.23
C TRP A 93 12.49 -5.66 6.04
N ALA A 94 12.82 -4.85 7.07
CA ALA A 94 12.79 -3.40 6.98
C ALA A 94 13.67 -2.90 5.82
N ARG A 95 14.91 -3.42 5.70
CA ARG A 95 15.81 -3.08 4.59
C ARG A 95 15.26 -3.51 3.24
N ALA A 96 14.72 -4.73 3.16
CA ALA A 96 14.15 -5.24 1.92
C ALA A 96 12.96 -4.38 1.46
N VAL A 97 12.01 -4.09 2.37
CA VAL A 97 10.85 -3.25 2.04
C VAL A 97 11.30 -1.82 1.71
N GLU A 98 12.26 -1.27 2.44
CA GLU A 98 12.84 0.05 2.17
C GLU A 98 13.40 0.12 0.74
N SER A 99 14.19 -0.89 0.32
CA SER A 99 14.82 -0.90 -1.01
C SER A 99 13.81 -1.03 -2.16
N VAL A 100 12.73 -1.82 -1.97
CA VAL A 100 11.72 -2.04 -3.02
C VAL A 100 10.65 -0.95 -3.07
N THR A 101 10.46 -0.20 -1.97
CA THR A 101 9.41 0.82 -1.87
C THR A 101 9.96 2.25 -1.78
N ALA A 102 11.27 2.44 -1.90
CA ALA A 102 11.86 3.76 -1.92
C ALA A 102 11.27 4.60 -3.07
N PRO A 103 10.92 5.88 -2.82
CA PRO A 103 10.55 6.77 -3.89
C PRO A 103 11.68 6.85 -4.92
N GLY A 104 11.34 6.86 -6.20
CA GLY A 104 12.34 7.11 -7.24
C GLY A 104 12.99 8.50 -7.07
N PRO A 105 14.23 8.70 -7.54
CA PRO A 105 14.97 9.94 -7.36
C PRO A 105 14.41 11.13 -8.16
N ASP A 106 13.52 10.85 -9.10
CA ASP A 106 13.10 11.84 -10.09
C ASP A 106 12.04 12.80 -9.55
N ARG A 107 12.16 14.06 -9.97
CA ARG A 107 11.15 15.08 -9.74
C ARG A 107 9.87 14.74 -10.51
N PRO A 108 8.68 15.04 -9.95
CA PRO A 108 7.44 14.89 -10.70
C PRO A 108 7.43 15.85 -11.89
N ASP A 109 7.31 15.31 -13.09
CA ASP A 109 7.06 16.05 -14.32
C ASP A 109 5.79 15.54 -15.01
N ARG A 110 5.36 16.19 -16.10
CA ARG A 110 4.14 15.82 -16.82
C ARG A 110 4.23 14.44 -17.46
N ALA A 111 5.40 14.06 -17.97
CA ALA A 111 5.60 12.75 -18.57
C ALA A 111 5.47 11.66 -17.50
N ARG A 112 6.05 11.87 -16.32
CA ARG A 112 5.93 10.93 -15.19
C ARG A 112 4.50 10.83 -14.67
N ALA A 113 3.76 11.93 -14.62
CA ALA A 113 2.33 11.90 -14.27
C ALA A 113 1.51 11.09 -15.29
N GLY A 114 1.80 11.22 -16.57
CA GLY A 114 1.19 10.40 -17.63
C GLY A 114 1.52 8.90 -17.47
N TRP A 115 2.79 8.56 -17.20
CA TRP A 115 3.19 7.17 -16.95
C TRP A 115 2.61 6.61 -15.64
N PHE A 116 2.45 7.44 -14.63
CA PHE A 116 1.74 7.05 -13.41
C PHE A 116 0.28 6.67 -13.73
N ALA A 117 -0.44 7.54 -14.45
CA ALA A 117 -1.82 7.29 -14.82
C ALA A 117 -1.97 6.03 -15.70
N ALA A 118 -1.11 5.87 -16.72
CA ALA A 118 -1.08 4.69 -17.57
C ALA A 118 -0.80 3.40 -16.77
N SER A 119 0.15 3.44 -15.83
CA SER A 119 0.48 2.30 -14.97
C SER A 119 -0.66 1.94 -14.01
N ALA A 120 -1.29 2.95 -13.39
CA ALA A 120 -2.44 2.75 -12.51
C ALA A 120 -3.63 2.16 -13.29
N ALA A 121 -3.93 2.71 -14.47
CA ALA A 121 -4.98 2.18 -15.34
C ALA A 121 -4.68 0.74 -15.79
N LEU A 122 -3.43 0.42 -16.13
CA LEU A 122 -3.02 -0.95 -16.47
C LEU A 122 -3.22 -1.89 -15.27
N GLY A 123 -2.82 -1.47 -14.06
CA GLY A 123 -3.09 -2.23 -12.85
C GLY A 123 -4.58 -2.47 -12.60
N ALA A 124 -5.41 -1.44 -12.71
CA ALA A 124 -6.87 -1.55 -12.57
C ALA A 124 -7.49 -2.43 -13.67
N ALA A 125 -7.01 -2.31 -14.90
CA ALA A 125 -7.45 -3.17 -16.00
C ALA A 125 -7.18 -4.66 -15.75
N THR A 126 -6.01 -5.01 -15.17
CA THR A 126 -5.71 -6.40 -14.79
C THR A 126 -6.66 -6.91 -13.72
N HIS A 127 -7.04 -6.06 -12.74
CA HIS A 127 -8.00 -6.40 -11.70
C HIS A 127 -9.39 -6.64 -12.30
N VAL A 128 -9.95 -5.65 -12.99
CA VAL A 128 -11.31 -5.72 -13.57
C VAL A 128 -11.40 -6.87 -14.56
N GLY A 129 -10.35 -7.08 -15.38
CA GLY A 129 -10.27 -8.20 -16.31
C GLY A 129 -10.29 -9.56 -15.61
N TRP A 130 -9.53 -9.72 -14.52
CA TRP A 130 -9.54 -10.97 -13.74
C TRP A 130 -10.90 -11.22 -13.10
N ASP A 131 -11.50 -10.19 -12.52
CA ASP A 131 -12.82 -10.28 -11.89
C ASP A 131 -13.94 -10.61 -12.86
N ALA A 132 -13.80 -10.24 -14.11
CA ALA A 132 -14.75 -10.60 -15.14
C ALA A 132 -14.94 -12.13 -15.25
N PHE A 133 -13.90 -12.93 -15.03
CA PHE A 133 -13.93 -14.38 -15.10
C PHE A 133 -14.20 -15.08 -13.78
N THR A 134 -14.02 -14.39 -12.66
CA THR A 134 -14.04 -14.99 -11.32
C THR A 134 -15.23 -14.54 -10.47
N HIS A 135 -16.14 -13.74 -11.05
CA HIS A 135 -17.35 -13.27 -10.36
C HIS A 135 -18.61 -13.57 -11.17
N GLY A 136 -19.65 -13.97 -10.43
CA GLY A 136 -20.97 -14.19 -11.02
C GLY A 136 -21.56 -12.92 -11.63
N GLY A 137 -22.35 -13.09 -12.70
CA GLY A 137 -23.06 -11.99 -13.34
C GLY A 137 -22.23 -11.10 -14.28
N ARG A 138 -20.90 -11.29 -14.33
CA ARG A 138 -20.01 -10.53 -15.24
C ARG A 138 -19.89 -11.24 -16.58
N PHE A 139 -18.75 -11.80 -16.94
CA PHE A 139 -18.60 -12.57 -18.19
C PHE A 139 -19.41 -13.87 -18.25
N GLY A 140 -20.02 -14.31 -17.13
CA GLY A 140 -20.92 -15.45 -17.11
C GLY A 140 -22.15 -15.31 -18.00
N ALA A 141 -22.57 -14.10 -18.34
CA ALA A 141 -23.63 -13.85 -19.30
C ALA A 141 -23.20 -14.13 -20.75
N VAL A 142 -21.91 -13.92 -21.06
CA VAL A 142 -21.33 -14.12 -22.39
C VAL A 142 -20.70 -15.52 -22.50
N LEU A 143 -20.19 -16.06 -21.39
CA LEU A 143 -19.54 -17.37 -21.30
C LEU A 143 -20.30 -18.26 -20.30
N PRO A 144 -21.40 -18.91 -20.70
CA PRO A 144 -22.26 -19.71 -19.80
C PRO A 144 -21.51 -20.81 -19.05
N VAL A 145 -20.39 -21.30 -19.61
CA VAL A 145 -19.52 -22.31 -18.98
C VAL A 145 -19.03 -21.87 -17.59
N LEU A 146 -18.86 -20.58 -17.35
CA LEU A 146 -18.45 -20.06 -16.04
C LEU A 146 -19.50 -20.30 -14.94
N ASN A 147 -20.77 -20.47 -15.32
CA ASN A 147 -21.86 -20.75 -14.37
C ASN A 147 -22.09 -22.24 -14.14
N VAL A 148 -21.39 -23.11 -14.89
CA VAL A 148 -21.50 -24.57 -14.72
C VAL A 148 -21.03 -24.94 -13.32
N ARG A 149 -21.85 -25.72 -12.61
CA ARG A 149 -21.51 -26.25 -11.31
C ARG A 149 -20.52 -27.40 -11.45
N VAL A 150 -19.41 -27.30 -10.73
CA VAL A 150 -18.30 -28.26 -10.82
C VAL A 150 -18.02 -28.86 -9.42
N VAL A 151 -16.85 -28.70 -8.88
CA VAL A 151 -16.44 -29.28 -7.60
C VAL A 151 -17.34 -28.81 -6.44
N GLY A 152 -17.92 -29.73 -5.70
CA GLY A 152 -18.77 -29.43 -4.53
C GLY A 152 -20.04 -28.64 -4.86
N GLY A 153 -20.50 -28.68 -6.13
CA GLY A 153 -21.66 -27.89 -6.58
C GLY A 153 -21.42 -26.39 -6.69
N LEU A 154 -20.17 -25.94 -6.60
CA LEU A 154 -19.79 -24.54 -6.80
C LEU A 154 -19.75 -24.19 -8.29
N PRO A 155 -20.15 -22.97 -8.68
CA PRO A 155 -19.97 -22.51 -10.03
C PRO A 155 -18.47 -22.41 -10.39
N LEU A 156 -18.12 -22.63 -11.66
CA LEU A 156 -16.74 -22.59 -12.13
C LEU A 156 -16.05 -21.25 -11.81
N TYR A 157 -16.76 -20.11 -11.96
CA TYR A 157 -16.19 -18.81 -11.61
C TYR A 157 -15.74 -18.74 -10.15
N THR A 158 -16.45 -19.38 -9.20
CA THR A 158 -16.07 -19.43 -7.79
C THR A 158 -14.81 -20.28 -7.58
N VAL A 159 -14.72 -21.43 -8.26
CA VAL A 159 -13.51 -22.28 -8.21
C VAL A 159 -12.31 -21.54 -8.78
N LEU A 160 -12.50 -20.83 -9.89
CA LEU A 160 -11.47 -19.96 -10.48
C LEU A 160 -11.07 -18.85 -9.51
N GLN A 161 -12.03 -18.21 -8.84
CA GLN A 161 -11.77 -17.16 -7.87
C GLN A 161 -10.83 -17.62 -6.75
N TYR A 162 -11.18 -18.68 -6.05
CA TYR A 162 -10.38 -19.17 -4.92
C TYR A 162 -9.07 -19.82 -5.39
N GLY A 163 -9.14 -20.64 -6.43
CA GLY A 163 -7.97 -21.36 -6.95
C GLY A 163 -6.92 -20.41 -7.50
N SER A 164 -7.32 -19.47 -8.38
CA SER A 164 -6.38 -18.50 -8.94
C SER A 164 -5.84 -17.54 -7.88
N SER A 165 -6.66 -17.13 -6.91
CA SER A 165 -6.19 -16.29 -5.79
C SER A 165 -5.15 -17.00 -4.93
N ALA A 166 -5.32 -18.30 -4.64
CA ALA A 166 -4.33 -19.07 -3.87
C ALA A 166 -2.99 -19.16 -4.62
N VAL A 167 -3.03 -19.46 -5.92
CA VAL A 167 -1.84 -19.49 -6.78
C VAL A 167 -1.17 -18.11 -6.82
N ALA A 168 -1.95 -17.06 -7.03
CA ALA A 168 -1.46 -15.68 -7.10
C ALA A 168 -0.79 -15.22 -5.80
N LEU A 169 -1.39 -15.51 -4.64
CA LEU A 169 -0.79 -15.20 -3.35
C LEU A 169 0.52 -15.98 -3.15
N GLY A 170 0.59 -17.24 -3.59
CA GLY A 170 1.83 -18.03 -3.58
C GLY A 170 2.92 -17.42 -4.45
N LEU A 171 2.58 -16.99 -5.66
CA LEU A 171 3.50 -16.28 -6.57
C LEU A 171 3.97 -14.95 -6.00
N LEU A 172 3.07 -14.18 -5.41
CA LEU A 172 3.38 -12.90 -4.76
C LEU A 172 4.31 -13.12 -3.55
N ALA A 173 4.02 -14.11 -2.70
CA ALA A 173 4.86 -14.44 -1.56
C ALA A 173 6.27 -14.86 -2.02
N ARG A 174 6.37 -15.72 -3.04
CA ARG A 174 7.65 -16.12 -3.65
C ARG A 174 8.41 -14.90 -4.20
N TYR A 175 7.71 -13.99 -4.88
CA TYR A 175 8.31 -12.77 -5.41
C TYR A 175 8.88 -11.91 -4.28
N VAL A 176 8.09 -11.61 -3.24
CA VAL A 176 8.51 -10.79 -2.09
C VAL A 176 9.71 -11.41 -1.38
N VAL A 177 9.70 -12.74 -1.13
CA VAL A 177 10.83 -13.44 -0.50
C VAL A 177 12.08 -13.37 -1.38
N ARG A 178 11.93 -13.54 -2.70
CA ARG A 178 13.05 -13.45 -3.64
C ARG A 178 13.68 -12.05 -3.62
N GLU A 179 12.85 -11.01 -3.71
CA GLU A 179 13.35 -9.63 -3.69
C GLU A 179 13.94 -9.26 -2.32
N ALA A 180 13.35 -9.75 -1.23
CA ALA A 180 13.92 -9.58 0.11
C ALA A 180 15.30 -10.24 0.27
N ARG A 181 15.54 -11.39 -0.38
CA ARG A 181 16.84 -12.07 -0.40
C ARG A 181 17.85 -11.35 -1.28
N ARG A 182 17.39 -10.69 -2.36
CA ARG A 182 18.25 -9.89 -3.26
C ARG A 182 18.62 -8.54 -2.68
N ALA A 183 17.79 -8.01 -1.78
CA ALA A 183 18.10 -6.78 -1.08
C ALA A 183 19.38 -6.97 -0.26
N GLY A 184 20.48 -6.43 -0.75
CA GLY A 184 21.79 -6.52 -0.14
C GLY A 184 21.86 -5.89 1.26
N PRO A 185 23.05 -5.81 1.87
CA PRO A 185 23.26 -5.30 3.23
C PRO A 185 23.05 -3.77 3.37
N GLY A 186 22.16 -3.16 2.62
CA GLY A 186 21.89 -1.73 2.56
C GLY A 186 21.90 -0.98 3.91
N VAL A 187 21.78 0.33 3.87
CA VAL A 187 21.79 1.21 5.06
C VAL A 187 20.77 0.71 6.11
N PRO A 188 21.18 0.56 7.37
CA PRO A 188 20.25 0.16 8.43
C PRO A 188 19.05 1.13 8.53
N VAL A 189 17.86 0.58 8.54
CA VAL A 189 16.64 1.38 8.77
C VAL A 189 16.60 1.76 10.25
N VAL A 190 16.40 3.07 10.53
CA VAL A 190 16.20 3.55 11.90
C VAL A 190 14.85 3.01 12.40
N ARG A 191 14.91 2.25 13.49
CA ARG A 191 13.74 1.57 14.08
C ARG A 191 13.45 2.11 15.47
N PRO A 192 12.16 2.24 15.83
CA PRO A 192 11.80 2.63 17.19
C PRO A 192 12.21 1.55 18.20
N PRO A 193 12.28 1.90 19.52
CA PRO A 193 12.56 0.95 20.59
C PRO A 193 11.62 -0.27 20.55
N ALA A 194 12.09 -1.40 21.07
CA ALA A 194 11.35 -2.67 21.03
C ALA A 194 9.95 -2.59 21.66
N ALA A 195 9.80 -1.83 22.76
CA ALA A 195 8.50 -1.63 23.37
C ALA A 195 7.52 -0.92 22.42
N VAL A 196 7.95 0.15 21.75
CA VAL A 196 7.12 0.90 20.78
C VAL A 196 6.75 0.01 19.58
N ARG A 197 7.67 -0.84 19.13
CA ARG A 197 7.36 -1.78 18.04
C ARG A 197 6.32 -2.81 18.45
N ARG A 198 6.46 -3.40 19.66
CA ARG A 198 5.47 -4.34 20.20
C ARG A 198 4.10 -3.70 20.36
N SER A 199 4.03 -2.51 20.93
CA SER A 199 2.77 -1.75 21.04
C SER A 199 2.18 -1.41 19.67
N GLY A 200 3.02 -1.05 18.69
CA GLY A 200 2.57 -0.80 17.32
C GLY A 200 1.98 -2.05 16.66
N VAL A 201 2.66 -3.19 16.77
CA VAL A 201 2.15 -4.47 16.24
C VAL A 201 0.87 -4.88 16.97
N ALA A 202 0.81 -4.76 18.30
CA ALA A 202 -0.39 -5.07 19.08
C ALA A 202 -1.59 -4.20 18.65
N LEU A 203 -1.37 -2.92 18.39
CA LEU A 203 -2.41 -2.02 17.86
C LEU A 203 -2.90 -2.47 16.48
N LEU A 204 -2.00 -2.85 15.57
CA LEU A 204 -2.37 -3.34 14.24
C LEU A 204 -3.22 -4.61 14.35
N VAL A 205 -2.79 -5.57 15.19
CA VAL A 205 -3.53 -6.82 15.41
C VAL A 205 -4.90 -6.53 16.02
N ALA A 206 -4.97 -5.73 17.08
CA ALA A 206 -6.22 -5.38 17.74
C ALA A 206 -7.21 -4.68 16.79
N ALA A 207 -6.73 -3.72 16.00
CA ALA A 207 -7.55 -3.03 15.02
C ALA A 207 -8.04 -3.98 13.90
N THR A 208 -7.19 -4.91 13.46
CA THR A 208 -7.57 -5.93 12.48
C THR A 208 -8.67 -6.85 13.04
N VAL A 209 -8.49 -7.36 14.27
CA VAL A 209 -9.50 -8.20 14.93
C VAL A 209 -10.82 -7.44 15.14
N ALA A 210 -10.75 -6.19 15.57
CA ALA A 210 -11.94 -5.35 15.74
C ALA A 210 -12.68 -5.13 14.41
N GLY A 211 -11.95 -4.87 13.32
CA GLY A 211 -12.54 -4.74 11.99
C GLY A 211 -13.23 -6.03 11.51
N VAL A 212 -12.60 -7.20 11.74
CA VAL A 212 -13.21 -8.50 11.45
C VAL A 212 -14.47 -8.70 12.28
N ALA A 213 -14.40 -8.49 13.60
CA ALA A 213 -15.55 -8.65 14.48
C ALA A 213 -16.72 -7.74 14.09
N HIS A 214 -16.41 -6.47 13.74
CA HIS A 214 -17.40 -5.50 13.29
C HIS A 214 -18.16 -5.99 12.03
N ARG A 215 -17.45 -6.48 11.02
CA ARG A 215 -18.06 -6.94 9.78
C ARG A 215 -18.83 -8.25 9.95
N LEU A 216 -18.30 -9.19 10.72
CA LEU A 216 -18.94 -10.49 10.96
C LEU A 216 -20.18 -10.38 11.85
N ALA A 217 -20.27 -9.40 12.75
CA ALA A 217 -21.44 -9.19 13.61
C ALA A 217 -22.72 -8.83 12.84
N GLY A 218 -22.60 -8.32 11.61
CA GLY A 218 -23.72 -7.87 10.78
C GLY A 218 -24.14 -8.83 9.68
N THR A 219 -23.51 -10.01 9.56
CA THR A 219 -23.79 -10.91 8.42
C THR A 219 -23.71 -12.39 8.78
N GLU A 220 -24.61 -13.16 8.18
CA GLU A 220 -24.57 -14.63 8.19
C GLU A 220 -24.12 -15.20 6.83
N ARG A 221 -23.93 -14.32 5.83
CA ARG A 221 -23.61 -14.70 4.45
C ARG A 221 -22.24 -14.14 4.06
N GLN A 222 -21.58 -14.82 3.13
CA GLN A 222 -20.28 -14.38 2.57
C GLN A 222 -19.15 -14.18 3.61
N LEU A 223 -19.10 -15.03 4.64
CA LEU A 223 -18.17 -14.93 5.78
C LEU A 223 -16.72 -14.66 5.37
N ILE A 224 -16.24 -15.27 4.27
CA ILE A 224 -14.86 -15.08 3.80
C ILE A 224 -14.65 -13.64 3.29
N ALA A 225 -15.60 -13.10 2.54
CA ALA A 225 -15.51 -11.74 2.02
C ALA A 225 -15.55 -10.72 3.17
N GLU A 226 -16.51 -10.88 4.09
CA GLU A 226 -16.65 -10.00 5.25
C GLU A 226 -15.44 -10.06 6.18
N PHE A 227 -14.88 -11.25 6.39
CA PHE A 227 -13.61 -11.41 7.11
C PHE A 227 -12.48 -10.62 6.45
N CYS A 228 -12.30 -10.75 5.13
CA CYS A 228 -11.23 -10.07 4.41
C CYS A 228 -11.42 -8.55 4.39
N PHE A 229 -12.64 -8.06 4.15
CA PHE A 229 -12.93 -6.62 4.16
C PHE A 229 -12.76 -6.03 5.56
N GLY A 230 -13.25 -6.73 6.61
CA GLY A 230 -13.06 -6.31 7.99
C GLY A 230 -11.58 -6.28 8.39
N ALA A 231 -10.83 -7.32 8.04
CA ALA A 231 -9.40 -7.39 8.32
C ALA A 231 -8.62 -6.26 7.63
N GLY A 232 -8.88 -6.02 6.33
CA GLY A 232 -8.22 -4.97 5.57
C GLY A 232 -8.55 -3.57 6.06
N ALA A 233 -9.83 -3.29 6.36
CA ALA A 233 -10.26 -2.02 6.91
C ALA A 233 -9.65 -1.77 8.31
N GLY A 234 -9.74 -2.75 9.21
CA GLY A 234 -9.15 -2.67 10.55
C GLY A 234 -7.64 -2.45 10.51
N LEU A 235 -6.93 -3.21 9.65
CA LEU A 235 -5.49 -3.04 9.45
C LEU A 235 -5.16 -1.62 8.94
N THR A 236 -5.94 -1.09 8.01
CA THR A 236 -5.76 0.26 7.44
C THR A 236 -5.93 1.33 8.51
N VAL A 237 -6.98 1.24 9.34
CA VAL A 237 -7.23 2.16 10.45
C VAL A 237 -6.11 2.09 11.49
N GLY A 238 -5.73 0.86 11.89
CA GLY A 238 -4.63 0.66 12.85
C GLY A 238 -3.31 1.21 12.32
N ALA A 239 -3.00 0.97 11.03
CA ALA A 239 -1.79 1.48 10.38
C ALA A 239 -1.78 3.01 10.30
N ALA A 240 -2.90 3.63 9.90
CA ALA A 240 -3.02 5.09 9.85
C ALA A 240 -2.89 5.72 11.24
N GLY A 241 -3.55 5.15 12.24
CA GLY A 241 -3.47 5.61 13.64
C GLY A 241 -2.06 5.52 14.20
N TYR A 242 -1.40 4.36 14.04
CA TYR A 242 -0.01 4.17 14.44
C TYR A 242 0.93 5.16 13.74
N ALA A 243 0.81 5.27 12.41
CA ALA A 243 1.68 6.14 11.61
C ALA A 243 1.52 7.61 11.99
N THR A 244 0.30 8.07 12.22
CA THR A 244 0.00 9.43 12.68
C THR A 244 0.63 9.68 14.05
N ALA A 245 0.44 8.79 15.02
CA ALA A 245 1.02 8.91 16.35
C ALA A 245 2.56 8.92 16.31
N ALA A 246 3.17 8.06 15.48
CA ALA A 246 4.62 8.02 15.30
C ALA A 246 5.17 9.35 14.76
N ARG A 247 4.50 9.92 13.74
CA ARG A 247 4.91 11.20 13.15
C ARG A 247 4.74 12.37 14.10
N LEU A 248 3.66 12.41 14.88
CA LEU A 248 3.46 13.45 15.90
C LEU A 248 4.55 13.40 16.97
N ARG A 249 4.94 12.21 17.43
CA ARG A 249 6.05 12.03 18.37
C ARG A 249 7.38 12.53 17.78
N GLN A 250 7.67 12.20 16.52
CA GLN A 250 8.88 12.69 15.86
C GLN A 250 8.92 14.22 15.74
N ARG A 251 7.79 14.85 15.41
CA ARG A 251 7.70 16.33 15.34
C ARG A 251 7.92 16.97 16.71
N ARG A 252 7.35 16.40 17.78
CA ARG A 252 7.55 16.90 19.15
C ARG A 252 9.02 16.79 19.57
N GLY A 253 9.67 15.65 19.33
CA GLY A 253 11.08 15.45 19.65
C GLY A 253 12.00 16.44 18.92
N ARG A 254 11.72 16.75 17.63
CA ARG A 254 12.48 17.76 16.88
C ARG A 254 12.31 19.19 17.42
N ARG A 255 11.15 19.52 17.97
CA ARG A 255 10.90 20.85 18.58
C ARG A 255 11.57 21.01 19.95
N GLN A 256 11.83 19.92 20.66
CA GLN A 256 12.44 19.88 21.99
C GLN A 256 13.95 19.60 21.93
N GLY A 257 14.53 19.33 20.75
CA GLY A 257 15.97 19.16 20.58
C GLY A 257 16.72 20.42 20.98
N PRO A 258 18.00 20.30 21.46
CA PRO A 258 18.76 21.43 21.97
C PRO A 258 18.79 22.52 20.90
N ARG A 259 18.31 23.73 21.31
CA ARG A 259 18.59 24.94 20.56
C ARG A 259 20.10 25.05 20.53
N HIS A 260 20.72 24.95 19.35
CA HIS A 260 22.13 25.32 19.21
C HIS A 260 22.28 26.68 19.90
N PRO A 261 23.18 26.82 20.89
CA PRO A 261 23.51 28.15 21.36
C PRO A 261 23.94 28.96 20.13
N ALA A 262 23.40 30.16 20.01
CA ALA A 262 23.89 31.11 19.02
C ALA A 262 25.41 31.18 19.16
N PRO A 263 26.19 31.27 18.07
CA PRO A 263 27.64 31.44 18.18
C PRO A 263 27.85 32.68 19.02
N ASP A 264 28.34 32.46 20.26
CA ASP A 264 28.71 33.52 21.15
C ASP A 264 29.74 34.43 20.46
N GLY A 265 29.34 35.67 20.34
CA GLY A 265 30.30 36.75 20.22
C GLY A 265 31.04 36.83 18.87
N ALA A 266 30.54 37.70 18.03
CA ALA A 266 31.46 38.52 17.30
C ALA A 266 32.46 39.10 18.33
N GLY A 267 33.63 38.47 18.41
CA GLY A 267 34.69 38.95 19.27
C GLY A 267 34.92 40.41 18.94
N GLU A 268 34.79 41.27 19.94
CA GLU A 268 35.26 42.65 19.91
C GLU A 268 36.68 42.67 19.37
N ARG A 269 36.80 43.05 18.15
CA ARG A 269 38.12 43.37 17.56
C ARG A 269 38.65 44.56 18.34
N THR A 270 39.60 44.29 19.20
CA THR A 270 40.35 45.31 19.90
C THR A 270 40.97 46.30 18.87
N PRO A 271 40.88 47.62 19.11
CA PRO A 271 41.34 48.66 18.17
C PRO A 271 42.84 48.65 17.84
N ALA A 272 43.62 47.76 18.46
CA ALA A 272 45.07 47.66 18.26
C ALA A 272 45.53 46.94 16.98
N GLN A 273 44.67 46.24 16.26
CA GLN A 273 45.05 45.51 15.04
C GLN A 273 44.81 46.27 13.71
N ALA A 274 44.18 47.44 13.78
CA ALA A 274 43.91 48.27 12.57
C ALA A 274 45.11 49.11 12.11
N ARG A 275 46.24 49.14 12.80
CA ARG A 275 47.40 49.98 12.49
C ARG A 275 48.59 49.28 11.81
N ARG A 276 48.47 47.97 11.44
CA ARG A 276 49.57 47.25 10.77
C ARG A 276 49.30 46.82 9.33
N ALA A 277 48.26 47.34 8.68
CA ALA A 277 47.95 47.01 7.29
C ALA A 277 48.10 48.20 6.35
N SER A 278 48.81 49.23 6.73
CA SER A 278 49.17 50.39 5.87
C SER A 278 50.59 50.83 6.19
N ALA A 279 51.58 50.01 5.78
CA ALA A 279 52.96 50.38 5.57
C ALA A 279 53.55 49.38 4.56
#